data_3c1034eeb2a5a9b73155465c702f59e3
#
_entry.id   3c1034eeb2a5a9b73155465c702f59e3
#
_cell.length_a   1.000
_cell.length_b   1.000
_cell.length_c   1.000
_cell.angle_alpha   90.00
_cell.angle_beta   90.00
_cell.angle_gamma   90.00
#
_symmetry.space_group_name_H-M   'P 1'
#
loop_
_entity.id
_entity.type
_entity.pdbx_description
1 polymer ?
#
loop_
_entity_poly.entity_id
_entity_poly.type
_entity_poly.pdbx_seq_one_letter_code
_entity_poly.pdbx_strand_id
1 'polypeptide(L)'
;MSLTRRGVIGVGLGVLAAPAIADVATDAAPPASDARAWSAYEARLRGRLADAGGYRFDDPAARSALDATNAARRAAGAGPVAWHEELATAACAHAADLAARAYVEHLSPEGFDPSHRFWLLGRTTIGSPSENIAYHRAPGPPAASAQLLQRWKKSPGHWRNMLRASHTHAAYGVVRGRDRVWMVGLYTRPVATLPEPLPFHAHGPDIARALRAVPSEHRPRLSVPQGSRLGRVEGTPPVMQLTAIRRIDTGAYDVVGGPIFLAADG
;
A
#
# COMPACT_ATOMS: atom_id res chain seq x y z
N MET A 1 -16.63 -40.54 -53.34
CA MET A 1 -16.73 -39.13 -52.86
C MET A 1 -16.39 -39.10 -51.37
N SER A 2 -15.19 -38.67 -51.07
CA SER A 2 -14.63 -38.67 -49.71
C SER A 2 -14.68 -37.28 -49.14
N LEU A 3 -15.37 -37.09 -47.98
CA LEU A 3 -15.47 -35.85 -47.26
C LEU A 3 -14.35 -35.82 -46.18
N THR A 4 -13.37 -34.98 -46.39
CA THR A 4 -12.28 -34.69 -45.44
C THR A 4 -12.81 -33.84 -44.29
N ARG A 5 -12.70 -34.35 -43.06
CA ARG A 5 -12.92 -33.61 -41.82
C ARG A 5 -11.73 -32.66 -41.55
N ARG A 6 -11.97 -31.37 -41.57
CA ARG A 6 -11.00 -30.37 -41.06
C ARG A 6 -11.01 -30.40 -39.54
N GLY A 7 -9.85 -30.77 -38.96
CA GLY A 7 -9.63 -30.69 -37.51
C GLY A 7 -9.54 -29.25 -37.05
N VAL A 8 -10.35 -28.89 -36.06
CA VAL A 8 -10.25 -27.65 -35.29
C VAL A 8 -9.17 -27.86 -34.22
N ILE A 9 -8.05 -27.17 -34.35
CA ILE A 9 -7.03 -27.11 -33.29
C ILE A 9 -7.53 -26.16 -32.24
N GLY A 10 -8.02 -26.71 -31.15
CA GLY A 10 -8.33 -25.97 -29.94
C GLY A 10 -7.03 -25.52 -29.23
N VAL A 11 -6.75 -24.24 -29.22
CA VAL A 11 -5.69 -23.66 -28.38
C VAL A 11 -6.18 -23.68 -26.93
N GLY A 12 -5.76 -24.69 -26.20
CA GLY A 12 -5.99 -24.75 -24.75
C GLY A 12 -5.21 -23.63 -24.04
N LEU A 13 -5.93 -22.69 -23.45
CA LEU A 13 -5.41 -21.75 -22.46
C LEU A 13 -5.03 -22.55 -21.21
N GLY A 14 -3.76 -22.96 -21.13
CA GLY A 14 -3.18 -23.52 -19.93
C GLY A 14 -3.12 -22.45 -18.85
N VAL A 15 -4.04 -22.50 -17.90
CA VAL A 15 -3.89 -21.84 -16.62
C VAL A 15 -2.80 -22.60 -15.88
N LEU A 16 -1.56 -22.08 -15.93
CA LEU A 16 -0.52 -22.56 -15.03
C LEU A 16 -0.91 -22.14 -13.61
N ALA A 17 -1.39 -23.09 -12.84
CA ALA A 17 -1.53 -22.97 -11.40
C ALA A 17 -0.14 -22.63 -10.83
N ALA A 18 -0.03 -21.50 -10.13
CA ALA A 18 1.12 -21.20 -9.31
C ALA A 18 1.23 -22.31 -8.24
N PRO A 19 2.46 -22.75 -7.88
CA PRO A 19 2.60 -23.69 -6.78
C PRO A 19 1.97 -23.08 -5.54
N ALA A 20 1.06 -23.80 -4.93
CA ALA A 20 0.48 -23.45 -3.65
C ALA A 20 1.60 -23.47 -2.60
N ILE A 21 2.08 -22.29 -2.23
CA ILE A 21 2.79 -22.11 -0.98
C ILE A 21 1.68 -22.12 0.08
N ALA A 22 1.46 -23.30 0.65
CA ALA A 22 0.60 -23.47 1.80
C ALA A 22 1.34 -22.91 3.03
N ASP A 23 1.30 -21.57 3.17
CA ASP A 23 1.43 -20.94 4.46
C ASP A 23 0.14 -20.18 4.68
N VAL A 24 -0.58 -20.55 5.73
CA VAL A 24 -1.87 -19.97 6.10
C VAL A 24 -1.65 -18.47 6.25
N ALA A 25 -2.05 -17.69 5.23
CA ALA A 25 -2.09 -16.25 5.32
C ALA A 25 -2.94 -15.91 6.54
N THR A 26 -2.31 -15.40 7.57
CA THR A 26 -3.02 -14.90 8.75
C THR A 26 -3.74 -13.63 8.31
N ASP A 27 -5.05 -13.57 8.44
CA ASP A 27 -5.90 -12.44 8.01
C ASP A 27 -5.58 -11.12 8.73
N ALA A 28 -4.60 -11.10 9.60
CA ALA A 28 -4.22 -9.94 10.40
C ALA A 28 -2.70 -9.90 10.66
N ALA A 29 -2.16 -8.69 10.77
CA ALA A 29 -0.77 -8.45 11.15
C ALA A 29 -0.43 -9.04 12.53
N PRO A 30 0.86 -9.30 12.82
CA PRO A 30 1.31 -9.72 14.13
C PRO A 30 0.81 -8.82 15.27
N PRO A 31 0.70 -9.32 16.50
CA PRO A 31 0.32 -8.50 17.65
C PRO A 31 1.37 -7.41 17.93
N ALA A 32 0.96 -6.33 18.57
CA ALA A 32 1.84 -5.23 18.95
C ALA A 32 2.93 -5.61 19.97
N SER A 33 2.81 -6.77 20.59
CA SER A 33 3.85 -7.37 21.44
C SER A 33 5.00 -8.02 20.66
N ASP A 34 4.80 -8.29 19.35
CA ASP A 34 5.83 -8.92 18.50
C ASP A 34 6.66 -7.86 17.74
N ALA A 35 7.44 -7.08 18.49
CA ALA A 35 8.34 -6.07 17.94
C ALA A 35 9.30 -6.65 16.88
N ARG A 36 9.68 -7.92 16.99
CA ARG A 36 10.58 -8.58 16.05
C ARG A 36 9.94 -8.74 14.67
N ALA A 37 8.67 -9.17 14.61
CA ALA A 37 7.95 -9.31 13.34
C ALA A 37 7.77 -7.96 12.65
N TRP A 38 7.42 -6.92 13.41
CA TRP A 38 7.27 -5.56 12.88
C TRP A 38 8.58 -4.99 12.35
N SER A 39 9.68 -5.14 13.11
CA SER A 39 11.02 -4.71 12.68
C SER A 39 11.50 -5.46 11.44
N ALA A 40 11.28 -6.77 11.38
CA ALA A 40 11.68 -7.58 10.24
C ALA A 40 10.90 -7.17 8.96
N TYR A 41 9.62 -6.83 9.10
CA TYR A 41 8.84 -6.38 7.96
C TYR A 41 9.23 -4.97 7.50
N GLU A 42 9.43 -4.03 8.41
CA GLU A 42 9.94 -2.69 8.10
C GLU A 42 11.30 -2.75 7.37
N ALA A 43 12.24 -3.53 7.89
CA ALA A 43 13.54 -3.74 7.28
C ALA A 43 13.43 -4.36 5.87
N ARG A 44 12.51 -5.31 5.68
CA ARG A 44 12.23 -5.89 4.35
C ARG A 44 11.74 -4.83 3.38
N LEU A 45 10.76 -4.01 3.77
CA LEU A 45 10.23 -2.94 2.92
C LEU A 45 11.35 -1.97 2.48
N ARG A 46 12.23 -1.58 3.41
CA ARG A 46 13.40 -0.73 3.08
C ARG A 46 14.39 -1.45 2.17
N GLY A 47 14.64 -2.73 2.42
CA GLY A 47 15.48 -3.54 1.55
C GLY A 47 14.91 -3.62 0.12
N ARG A 48 13.58 -3.70 -0.03
CA ARG A 48 12.93 -3.69 -1.35
C ARG A 48 13.04 -2.35 -2.08
N LEU A 49 13.07 -1.25 -1.36
CA LEU A 49 13.34 0.07 -1.95
C LEU A 49 14.77 0.21 -2.46
N ALA A 50 15.72 -0.43 -1.79
CA ALA A 50 17.12 -0.45 -2.21
C ALA A 50 17.38 -1.46 -3.34
N ASP A 51 16.69 -2.60 -3.33
CA ASP A 51 16.81 -3.66 -4.34
C ASP A 51 15.43 -4.30 -4.61
N ALA A 52 14.93 -4.08 -5.82
CA ALA A 52 13.68 -4.67 -6.28
C ALA A 52 13.79 -6.15 -6.68
N GLY A 53 14.84 -6.87 -6.28
CA GLY A 53 15.01 -8.29 -6.53
C GLY A 53 15.24 -8.63 -8.01
N GLY A 54 16.12 -7.89 -8.69
CA GLY A 54 16.43 -8.08 -10.10
C GLY A 54 15.45 -7.40 -11.07
N TYR A 55 14.47 -6.67 -10.56
CA TYR A 55 13.56 -5.83 -11.30
C TYR A 55 13.98 -4.36 -11.22
N ARG A 56 13.31 -3.47 -11.98
CA ARG A 56 13.63 -2.04 -12.01
C ARG A 56 12.42 -1.20 -11.67
N PHE A 57 12.61 -0.16 -10.89
CA PHE A 57 11.61 0.89 -10.70
C PHE A 57 11.45 1.69 -12.00
N ASP A 58 10.23 2.15 -12.24
CA ASP A 58 9.86 2.97 -13.41
C ASP A 58 9.10 4.21 -12.94
N ASP A 59 9.86 5.19 -12.44
CA ASP A 59 9.31 6.45 -11.92
C ASP A 59 8.57 7.26 -12.99
N PRO A 60 9.05 7.36 -14.25
CA PRO A 60 8.26 7.99 -15.31
C PRO A 60 6.89 7.35 -15.50
N ALA A 61 6.80 6.01 -15.44
CA ALA A 61 5.53 5.29 -15.54
C ALA A 61 4.62 5.55 -14.34
N ALA A 62 5.19 5.68 -13.14
CA ALA A 62 4.46 6.04 -11.93
C ALA A 62 3.87 7.45 -12.01
N ARG A 63 4.63 8.43 -12.48
CA ARG A 63 4.13 9.80 -12.70
C ARG A 63 3.07 9.85 -13.80
N SER A 64 3.26 9.14 -14.92
CA SER A 64 2.26 9.00 -15.99
C SER A 64 0.95 8.38 -15.49
N ALA A 65 1.00 7.45 -14.52
CA ALA A 65 -0.19 6.89 -13.89
C ALA A 65 -1.00 7.94 -13.11
N LEU A 66 -0.33 8.89 -12.43
CA LEU A 66 -1.00 10.01 -11.77
C LEU A 66 -1.72 10.91 -12.78
N ASP A 67 -1.05 11.27 -13.87
CA ASP A 67 -1.63 12.12 -14.93
C ASP A 67 -2.88 11.49 -15.53
N ALA A 68 -2.80 10.19 -15.86
CA ALA A 68 -3.93 9.44 -16.39
C ALA A 68 -5.07 9.29 -15.37
N THR A 69 -4.75 9.14 -14.08
CA THR A 69 -5.72 9.13 -12.99
C THR A 69 -6.42 10.48 -12.90
N ASN A 70 -5.69 11.58 -12.94
CA ASN A 70 -6.27 12.92 -12.89
C ASN A 70 -7.12 13.23 -14.12
N ALA A 71 -6.74 12.73 -15.29
CA ALA A 71 -7.58 12.81 -16.50
C ALA A 71 -8.90 12.03 -16.31
N ALA A 72 -8.84 10.81 -15.78
CA ALA A 72 -10.02 10.01 -15.50
C ALA A 72 -10.94 10.65 -14.45
N ARG A 73 -10.36 11.19 -13.36
CA ARG A 73 -11.10 11.89 -12.30
C ARG A 73 -11.82 13.13 -12.84
N ARG A 74 -11.14 13.96 -13.65
CA ARG A 74 -11.79 15.11 -14.32
C ARG A 74 -12.97 14.68 -15.20
N ALA A 75 -12.79 13.63 -16.00
CA ALA A 75 -13.85 13.09 -16.84
C ALA A 75 -15.05 12.56 -16.05
N ALA A 76 -14.85 12.16 -14.80
CA ALA A 76 -15.88 11.69 -13.87
C ALA A 76 -16.39 12.78 -12.92
N GLY A 77 -16.00 14.05 -13.07
CA GLY A 77 -16.39 15.15 -12.19
C GLY A 77 -15.75 15.14 -10.80
N ALA A 78 -14.73 14.32 -10.58
CA ALA A 78 -13.97 14.29 -9.32
C ALA A 78 -12.77 15.25 -9.34
N GLY A 79 -12.47 15.87 -8.19
CA GLY A 79 -11.31 16.74 -8.04
C GLY A 79 -9.98 15.99 -8.27
N PRO A 80 -8.91 16.66 -8.71
CA PRO A 80 -7.61 16.04 -8.90
C PRO A 80 -7.02 15.58 -7.58
N VAL A 81 -6.08 14.62 -7.65
CA VAL A 81 -5.23 14.20 -6.54
C VAL A 81 -3.81 14.68 -6.76
N ALA A 82 -3.16 15.15 -5.68
CA ALA A 82 -1.75 15.54 -5.70
C ALA A 82 -0.85 14.32 -5.46
N TRP A 83 0.36 14.36 -5.98
CA TRP A 83 1.38 13.36 -5.66
C TRP A 83 1.82 13.47 -4.19
N HIS A 84 2.07 12.31 -3.56
CA HIS A 84 2.52 12.24 -2.18
C HIS A 84 3.71 11.29 -2.04
N GLU A 85 4.86 11.80 -1.61
CA GLU A 85 6.12 11.03 -1.61
C GLU A 85 6.11 9.82 -0.67
N GLU A 86 5.51 9.93 0.52
CA GLU A 86 5.42 8.78 1.43
C GLU A 86 4.47 7.68 0.90
N LEU A 87 3.41 8.06 0.17
CA LEU A 87 2.61 7.06 -0.56
C LEU A 87 3.42 6.40 -1.67
N ALA A 88 4.23 7.18 -2.41
CA ALA A 88 5.10 6.64 -3.45
C ALA A 88 6.09 5.63 -2.89
N THR A 89 6.72 5.97 -1.76
CA THR A 89 7.64 5.08 -1.05
C THR A 89 6.97 3.76 -0.69
N ALA A 90 5.77 3.80 -0.09
CA ALA A 90 5.04 2.59 0.29
C ALA A 90 4.57 1.78 -0.93
N ALA A 91 4.11 2.45 -2.00
CA ALA A 91 3.70 1.81 -3.25
C ALA A 91 4.88 1.12 -3.96
N CYS A 92 6.05 1.78 -4.02
CA CYS A 92 7.28 1.21 -4.59
C CYS A 92 7.76 0.00 -3.79
N ALA A 93 7.78 0.08 -2.47
CA ALA A 93 8.18 -1.03 -1.61
C ALA A 93 7.29 -2.26 -1.83
N HIS A 94 5.96 -2.06 -1.91
CA HIS A 94 5.04 -3.17 -2.15
C HIS A 94 5.15 -3.71 -3.58
N ALA A 95 5.24 -2.85 -4.59
CA ALA A 95 5.42 -3.31 -5.98
C ALA A 95 6.69 -4.15 -6.13
N ALA A 96 7.78 -3.77 -5.45
CA ALA A 96 9.03 -4.53 -5.43
C ALA A 96 8.90 -5.84 -4.65
N ASP A 97 8.17 -5.87 -3.54
CA ASP A 97 7.92 -7.11 -2.78
C ASP A 97 7.05 -8.09 -3.57
N LEU A 98 5.99 -7.60 -4.21
CA LEU A 98 5.16 -8.40 -5.14
C LEU A 98 6.01 -9.04 -6.24
N ALA A 99 6.91 -8.24 -6.85
CA ALA A 99 7.78 -8.70 -7.93
C ALA A 99 8.80 -9.74 -7.44
N ALA A 100 9.52 -9.44 -6.35
CA ALA A 100 10.60 -10.28 -5.84
C ALA A 100 10.10 -11.60 -5.26
N ARG A 101 8.88 -11.64 -4.72
CA ARG A 101 8.28 -12.82 -4.10
C ARG A 101 7.21 -13.49 -4.98
N ALA A 102 6.96 -12.95 -6.18
CA ALA A 102 6.07 -13.49 -7.20
C ALA A 102 4.62 -13.72 -6.73
N TYR A 103 4.06 -12.78 -5.98
CA TYR A 103 2.64 -12.78 -5.57
C TYR A 103 1.91 -11.51 -6.06
N VAL A 104 0.57 -11.49 -5.97
CA VAL A 104 -0.28 -10.33 -6.34
C VAL A 104 -1.45 -10.28 -5.39
N GLU A 105 -1.22 -9.73 -4.19
CA GLU A 105 -2.22 -9.65 -3.12
C GLU A 105 -2.07 -8.33 -2.36
N HIS A 106 -3.15 -7.88 -1.74
CA HIS A 106 -3.15 -6.71 -0.85
C HIS A 106 -2.42 -7.00 0.47
N LEU A 107 -2.56 -8.20 1.01
CA LEU A 107 -1.83 -8.64 2.19
C LEU A 107 -0.46 -9.18 1.82
N SER A 108 0.55 -8.86 2.62
CA SER A 108 1.81 -9.60 2.55
C SER A 108 1.62 -11.02 3.09
N PRO A 109 2.50 -11.97 2.74
CA PRO A 109 2.47 -13.32 3.33
C PRO A 109 2.53 -13.35 4.86
N GLU A 110 3.02 -12.29 5.49
CA GLU A 110 3.07 -12.13 6.95
C GLU A 110 1.79 -11.51 7.54
N GLY A 111 0.80 -11.13 6.71
CA GLY A 111 -0.48 -10.56 7.11
C GLY A 111 -0.50 -9.02 7.22
N PHE A 112 0.53 -8.33 6.75
CA PHE A 112 0.55 -6.86 6.76
C PHE A 112 -0.22 -6.29 5.56
N ASP A 113 -1.13 -5.37 5.83
CA ASP A 113 -1.99 -4.73 4.85
C ASP A 113 -1.38 -3.44 4.25
N PRO A 114 -2.03 -2.78 3.27
CA PRO A 114 -1.56 -1.52 2.70
C PRO A 114 -1.33 -0.40 3.71
N SER A 115 -2.15 -0.34 4.75
CA SER A 115 -2.05 0.69 5.78
C SER A 115 -0.80 0.51 6.63
N HIS A 116 -0.50 -0.73 7.01
CA HIS A 116 0.73 -1.04 7.74
C HIS A 116 1.98 -0.63 6.97
N ARG A 117 2.05 -0.93 5.66
CA ARG A 117 3.17 -0.52 4.80
C ARG A 117 3.34 0.99 4.77
N PHE A 118 2.23 1.70 4.60
CA PHE A 118 2.26 3.16 4.60
C PHE A 118 2.69 3.73 5.95
N TRP A 119 2.14 3.25 7.05
CA TRP A 119 2.47 3.75 8.39
C TRP A 119 3.85 3.34 8.91
N LEU A 120 4.44 2.26 8.38
CA LEU A 120 5.82 1.87 8.67
C LEU A 120 6.84 2.73 7.92
N LEU A 121 6.55 3.09 6.67
CA LEU A 121 7.46 3.86 5.80
C LEU A 121 7.19 5.36 5.82
N GLY A 122 5.93 5.77 5.91
CA GLY A 122 5.51 7.16 6.07
C GLY A 122 5.75 7.63 7.50
N ARG A 123 6.64 8.59 7.66
CA ARG A 123 7.11 9.02 9.00
C ARG A 123 6.52 10.35 9.45
N THR A 124 5.80 11.03 8.53
CA THR A 124 5.18 12.34 8.83
C THR A 124 3.67 12.36 8.67
N THR A 125 3.10 11.46 7.86
CA THR A 125 1.70 11.56 7.45
C THR A 125 0.76 10.77 8.36
N ILE A 126 -0.30 11.43 8.82
CA ILE A 126 -1.45 10.82 9.47
C ILE A 126 -2.56 10.73 8.43
N GLY A 127 -2.84 9.54 7.96
CA GLY A 127 -3.79 9.24 6.89
C GLY A 127 -3.97 7.73 6.73
N SER A 128 -5.15 7.32 6.30
CA SER A 128 -5.44 5.90 6.01
C SER A 128 -5.46 5.72 4.50
N PRO A 129 -4.55 4.91 3.93
CA PRO A 129 -4.49 4.68 2.50
C PRO A 129 -5.53 3.65 2.06
N SER A 130 -5.89 3.70 0.77
CA SER A 130 -6.52 2.61 0.05
C SER A 130 -5.65 2.22 -1.14
N GLU A 131 -5.76 0.98 -1.62
CA GLU A 131 -4.84 0.42 -2.58
C GLU A 131 -5.54 -0.14 -3.82
N ASN A 132 -4.90 0.01 -4.97
CA ASN A 132 -5.16 -0.73 -6.19
C ASN A 132 -3.89 -1.43 -6.64
N ILE A 133 -3.99 -2.68 -7.07
CA ILE A 133 -2.87 -3.43 -7.64
C ILE A 133 -3.18 -3.81 -9.09
N ALA A 134 -2.18 -3.75 -9.96
CA ALA A 134 -2.22 -4.30 -11.29
C ALA A 134 -0.94 -5.10 -11.58
N TYR A 135 -1.12 -6.25 -12.19
CA TYR A 135 -0.05 -7.09 -12.71
C TYR A 135 -0.31 -7.42 -14.17
N HIS A 136 0.76 -7.42 -14.96
CA HIS A 136 0.69 -7.88 -16.33
C HIS A 136 1.95 -8.66 -16.71
N ARG A 137 1.73 -9.76 -17.41
CA ARG A 137 2.78 -10.54 -18.06
C ARG A 137 2.36 -10.85 -19.50
N ALA A 138 3.24 -10.56 -20.44
CA ALA A 138 3.08 -10.94 -21.84
C ALA A 138 4.46 -11.06 -22.51
N PRO A 139 4.59 -11.85 -23.57
CA PRO A 139 5.77 -11.81 -24.42
C PRO A 139 5.99 -10.40 -24.97
N GLY A 140 7.24 -9.95 -24.97
CA GLY A 140 7.62 -8.62 -25.46
C GLY A 140 7.63 -7.55 -24.37
N PRO A 141 7.61 -6.25 -24.76
CA PRO A 141 7.71 -5.15 -23.82
C PRO A 141 6.57 -5.15 -22.81
N PRO A 142 6.82 -4.87 -21.52
CA PRO A 142 5.78 -4.78 -20.50
C PRO A 142 4.75 -3.69 -20.83
N ALA A 143 3.49 -3.92 -20.40
CA ALA A 143 2.41 -2.96 -20.60
C ALA A 143 2.73 -1.58 -20.03
N ALA A 144 2.33 -0.53 -20.73
CA ALA A 144 2.41 0.83 -20.23
C ALA A 144 1.40 1.07 -19.08
N SER A 145 1.67 2.07 -18.21
CA SER A 145 0.78 2.40 -17.09
C SER A 145 -0.65 2.70 -17.54
N ALA A 146 -0.82 3.39 -18.67
CA ALA A 146 -2.15 3.67 -19.23
C ALA A 146 -2.94 2.39 -19.55
N GLN A 147 -2.29 1.31 -20.00
CA GLN A 147 -2.92 0.02 -20.26
C GLN A 147 -3.34 -0.67 -18.94
N LEU A 148 -2.55 -0.55 -17.89
CA LEU A 148 -2.88 -1.07 -16.56
C LEU A 148 -4.08 -0.32 -15.95
N LEU A 149 -4.14 1.00 -16.10
CA LEU A 149 -5.28 1.81 -15.68
C LEU A 149 -6.57 1.45 -16.44
N GLN A 150 -6.48 1.09 -17.73
CA GLN A 150 -7.65 0.59 -18.46
C GLN A 150 -8.20 -0.73 -17.88
N ARG A 151 -7.36 -1.56 -17.27
CA ARG A 151 -7.82 -2.75 -16.54
C ARG A 151 -8.56 -2.36 -15.26
N TRP A 152 -8.07 -1.38 -14.51
CA TRP A 152 -8.78 -0.85 -13.34
C TRP A 152 -10.12 -0.23 -13.72
N LYS A 153 -10.20 0.46 -14.86
CA LYS A 153 -11.47 0.97 -15.38
C LYS A 153 -12.53 -0.13 -15.63
N LYS A 154 -12.08 -1.33 -16.00
CA LYS A 154 -12.95 -2.49 -16.22
C LYS A 154 -13.29 -3.25 -14.91
N SER A 155 -12.66 -2.90 -13.79
CA SER A 155 -12.89 -3.47 -12.47
C SER A 155 -13.65 -2.47 -11.60
N PRO A 156 -14.92 -2.72 -11.26
CA PRO A 156 -15.75 -1.74 -10.51
C PRO A 156 -15.16 -1.34 -9.18
N GLY A 157 -14.47 -2.25 -8.47
CA GLY A 157 -13.80 -1.97 -7.19
C GLY A 157 -12.63 -0.99 -7.36
N HIS A 158 -11.69 -1.32 -8.25
CA HIS A 158 -10.53 -0.47 -8.52
C HIS A 158 -10.95 0.90 -9.07
N TRP A 159 -11.96 0.94 -9.95
CA TRP A 159 -12.45 2.17 -10.55
C TRP A 159 -13.08 3.10 -9.51
N ARG A 160 -13.98 2.56 -8.66
CA ARG A 160 -14.56 3.32 -7.54
C ARG A 160 -13.50 3.85 -6.59
N ASN A 161 -12.49 3.04 -6.26
CA ASN A 161 -11.41 3.49 -5.40
C ASN A 161 -10.64 4.66 -6.01
N MET A 162 -10.23 4.55 -7.27
CA MET A 162 -9.49 5.61 -7.98
C MET A 162 -10.28 6.92 -8.10
N LEU A 163 -11.62 6.83 -8.27
CA LEU A 163 -12.50 7.98 -8.45
C LEU A 163 -13.10 8.53 -7.14
N ARG A 164 -12.80 7.91 -5.98
CA ARG A 164 -13.40 8.33 -4.70
C ARG A 164 -13.13 9.81 -4.44
N ALA A 165 -14.21 10.60 -4.28
CA ALA A 165 -14.13 12.05 -4.14
C ALA A 165 -13.32 12.51 -2.91
N SER A 166 -13.30 11.69 -1.84
CA SER A 166 -12.57 12.02 -0.61
C SER A 166 -11.05 11.92 -0.75
N HIS A 167 -10.51 11.29 -1.79
CA HIS A 167 -9.07 11.26 -2.02
C HIS A 167 -8.56 12.62 -2.48
N THR A 168 -7.50 13.09 -1.82
CA THR A 168 -6.80 14.35 -2.16
C THR A 168 -5.38 14.09 -2.63
N HIS A 169 -4.81 12.92 -2.31
CA HIS A 169 -3.46 12.53 -2.67
C HIS A 169 -3.44 11.11 -3.21
N ALA A 170 -2.54 10.88 -4.15
CA ALA A 170 -2.23 9.57 -4.68
C ALA A 170 -0.75 9.46 -5.06
N ALA A 171 -0.24 8.24 -5.09
CA ALA A 171 1.03 7.94 -5.70
C ALA A 171 1.07 6.50 -6.19
N TYR A 172 2.05 6.20 -7.03
CA TYR A 172 2.20 4.92 -7.68
C TYR A 172 3.61 4.38 -7.52
N GLY A 173 3.73 3.07 -7.32
CA GLY A 173 4.96 2.31 -7.48
C GLY A 173 4.83 1.42 -8.71
N VAL A 174 5.78 1.52 -9.64
CA VAL A 174 5.83 0.66 -10.82
C VAL A 174 7.17 -0.06 -10.85
N VAL A 175 7.11 -1.38 -10.97
CA VAL A 175 8.29 -2.24 -11.06
C VAL A 175 8.20 -3.11 -12.32
N ARG A 176 9.27 -3.12 -13.11
CA ARG A 176 9.33 -3.80 -14.39
C ARG A 176 10.41 -4.86 -14.45
N GLY A 177 10.04 -5.98 -15.08
CA GLY A 177 10.94 -6.98 -15.61
C GLY A 177 10.97 -6.97 -17.14
N ARG A 178 11.54 -8.01 -17.73
CA ARG A 178 11.62 -8.16 -19.19
C ARG A 178 10.24 -8.33 -19.84
N ASP A 179 9.37 -9.15 -19.23
CA ASP A 179 8.06 -9.56 -19.73
C ASP A 179 6.91 -9.24 -18.76
N ARG A 180 7.19 -8.52 -17.68
CA ARG A 180 6.25 -8.31 -16.57
C ARG A 180 6.31 -6.90 -16.01
N VAL A 181 5.17 -6.47 -15.45
CA VAL A 181 5.06 -5.22 -14.72
C VAL A 181 4.09 -5.38 -13.55
N TRP A 182 4.46 -4.82 -12.41
CA TRP A 182 3.59 -4.63 -11.25
C TRP A 182 3.40 -3.15 -11.05
N MET A 183 2.17 -2.76 -10.77
CA MET A 183 1.82 -1.38 -10.42
C MET A 183 0.94 -1.40 -9.18
N VAL A 184 1.35 -0.64 -8.18
CA VAL A 184 0.60 -0.37 -6.96
C VAL A 184 0.23 1.11 -6.97
N GLY A 185 -1.06 1.42 -6.78
CA GLY A 185 -1.54 2.78 -6.59
C GLY A 185 -2.11 2.93 -5.19
N LEU A 186 -1.61 3.89 -4.43
CA LEU A 186 -2.10 4.26 -3.10
C LEU A 186 -2.79 5.61 -3.15
N TYR A 187 -3.88 5.74 -2.40
CA TYR A 187 -4.72 6.93 -2.34
C TYR A 187 -5.04 7.26 -0.89
N THR A 188 -4.98 8.53 -0.51
CA THR A 188 -5.36 8.96 0.84
C THR A 188 -5.90 10.39 0.87
N ARG A 189 -6.48 10.74 2.01
CA ARG A 189 -6.71 12.11 2.46
C ARG A 189 -6.01 12.28 3.80
N PRO A 190 -4.82 12.88 3.84
CA PRO A 190 -4.15 13.17 5.11
C PRO A 190 -5.03 14.02 6.02
N VAL A 191 -4.96 13.74 7.31
CA VAL A 191 -5.61 14.52 8.38
C VAL A 191 -4.63 15.53 8.93
N ALA A 192 -3.37 15.12 9.08
CA ALA A 192 -2.28 15.96 9.55
C ALA A 192 -0.95 15.49 8.97
N THR A 193 0.02 16.39 8.96
CA THR A 193 1.41 16.11 8.62
C THR A 193 2.30 16.61 9.74
N LEU A 194 3.17 15.76 10.26
CA LEU A 194 4.16 16.14 11.26
C LEU A 194 5.24 17.00 10.60
N PRO A 195 5.72 18.06 11.25
CA PRO A 195 6.79 18.91 10.72
C PRO A 195 8.14 18.17 10.64
N GLU A 196 8.32 17.16 11.48
CA GLU A 196 9.51 16.30 11.51
C GLU A 196 9.11 14.83 11.52
N PRO A 197 9.90 13.95 10.87
CA PRO A 197 9.64 12.52 10.87
C PRO A 197 9.68 11.93 12.29
N LEU A 198 8.67 11.14 12.64
CA LEU A 198 8.71 10.32 13.85
C LEU A 198 9.61 9.09 13.60
N PRO A 199 10.75 8.90 14.29
CA PRO A 199 11.64 7.76 14.06
C PRO A 199 10.92 6.42 14.24
N PHE A 200 11.40 5.36 13.55
CA PHE A 200 10.86 4.02 13.76
C PHE A 200 11.21 3.50 15.17
N HIS A 201 12.39 3.80 15.67
CA HIS A 201 12.76 3.64 17.08
C HIS A 201 12.61 5.00 17.74
N ALA A 202 11.48 5.24 18.42
CA ALA A 202 11.14 6.54 18.98
C ALA A 202 11.29 6.57 20.50
N HIS A 203 11.98 7.58 21.01
CA HIS A 203 12.09 7.86 22.44
C HIS A 203 10.97 8.82 22.92
N GLY A 204 10.80 8.91 24.22
CA GLY A 204 9.77 9.74 24.84
C GLY A 204 9.70 11.18 24.29
N PRO A 205 10.82 11.92 24.13
CA PRO A 205 10.83 13.25 23.53
C PRO A 205 10.28 13.30 22.10
N ASP A 206 10.61 12.31 21.23
CA ASP A 206 10.11 12.23 19.85
C ASP A 206 8.61 12.04 19.82
N ILE A 207 8.14 11.10 20.64
CA ILE A 207 6.70 10.79 20.77
C ILE A 207 5.94 12.02 21.28
N ALA A 208 6.45 12.68 22.31
CA ALA A 208 5.83 13.89 22.87
C ALA A 208 5.80 15.05 21.86
N ARG A 209 6.86 15.21 21.05
CA ARG A 209 6.92 16.21 19.96
C ARG A 209 5.86 15.88 18.91
N ALA A 210 5.78 14.64 18.45
CA ALA A 210 4.81 14.21 17.44
C ALA A 210 3.37 14.40 17.91
N LEU A 211 3.03 14.04 19.16
CA LEU A 211 1.71 14.26 19.74
C LEU A 211 1.33 15.74 19.77
N ARG A 212 2.26 16.63 20.16
CA ARG A 212 2.02 18.08 20.18
C ARG A 212 1.90 18.72 18.79
N ALA A 213 2.51 18.11 17.77
CA ALA A 213 2.48 18.63 16.41
C ALA A 213 1.15 18.36 15.70
N VAL A 214 0.38 17.37 16.12
CA VAL A 214 -0.96 17.12 15.56
C VAL A 214 -1.94 18.12 16.16
N PRO A 215 -2.74 18.83 15.34
CA PRO A 215 -3.75 19.77 15.83
C PRO A 215 -4.70 19.12 16.85
N SER A 216 -4.96 19.83 17.95
CA SER A 216 -5.71 19.31 19.11
C SER A 216 -7.15 18.89 18.77
N GLU A 217 -7.78 19.52 17.78
CA GLU A 217 -9.10 19.13 17.26
C GLU A 217 -9.13 17.71 16.69
N HIS A 218 -7.97 17.17 16.27
CA HIS A 218 -7.82 15.78 15.82
C HIS A 218 -7.52 14.81 16.97
N ARG A 219 -7.47 15.27 18.21
CA ARG A 219 -7.32 14.45 19.43
C ARG A 219 -6.24 13.38 19.27
N PRO A 220 -4.97 13.76 19.06
CA PRO A 220 -3.88 12.80 18.86
C PRO A 220 -3.73 11.87 20.06
N ARG A 221 -3.46 10.59 19.79
CA ARG A 221 -3.24 9.59 20.83
C ARG A 221 -2.30 8.49 20.36
N LEU A 222 -1.82 7.71 21.31
CA LEU A 222 -1.10 6.47 21.04
C LEU A 222 -2.08 5.29 21.14
N SER A 223 -1.91 4.33 20.28
CA SER A 223 -2.67 3.07 20.28
C SER A 223 -1.76 1.92 19.85
N VAL A 224 -2.25 0.70 19.97
CA VAL A 224 -1.69 -0.43 19.21
C VAL A 224 -1.92 -0.22 17.73
N PRO A 225 -1.06 -0.76 16.84
CA PRO A 225 -1.27 -0.65 15.40
C PRO A 225 -2.65 -1.18 14.99
N GLN A 226 -3.39 -0.37 14.23
CA GLN A 226 -4.68 -0.77 13.68
C GLN A 226 -4.51 -2.00 12.79
N GLY A 227 -5.42 -2.97 12.87
CA GLY A 227 -5.35 -4.21 12.09
C GLY A 227 -4.34 -5.23 12.63
N SER A 228 -3.62 -4.95 13.74
CA SER A 228 -2.80 -5.96 14.39
C SER A 228 -3.68 -7.00 15.11
N ARG A 229 -3.16 -8.23 15.25
CA ARG A 229 -3.84 -9.25 16.06
C ARG A 229 -3.96 -8.80 17.51
N LEU A 230 -5.12 -9.08 18.12
CA LEU A 230 -5.31 -8.89 19.56
C LEU A 230 -4.48 -9.96 20.29
N GLY A 231 -3.49 -9.53 21.05
CA GLY A 231 -2.69 -10.37 21.95
C GLY A 231 -2.85 -9.90 23.39
N ARG A 232 -2.55 -10.77 24.37
CA ARG A 232 -2.34 -10.30 25.74
C ARG A 232 -1.11 -9.39 25.75
N VAL A 233 -1.34 -8.12 26.05
CA VAL A 233 -0.27 -7.14 26.26
C VAL A 233 -0.29 -6.79 27.72
N GLU A 234 0.74 -7.23 28.46
CA GLU A 234 1.01 -6.76 29.81
C GLU A 234 1.88 -5.50 29.69
N GLY A 235 1.44 -4.41 30.31
CA GLY A 235 2.15 -3.13 30.22
C GLY A 235 1.93 -2.38 28.91
N THR A 236 2.85 -1.48 28.60
CA THR A 236 2.85 -0.74 27.32
C THR A 236 3.41 -1.65 26.20
N PRO A 237 2.67 -1.88 25.09
CA PRO A 237 3.19 -2.69 24.01
C PRO A 237 4.40 -2.00 23.36
N PRO A 238 5.44 -2.78 22.95
CA PRO A 238 6.62 -2.20 22.34
C PRO A 238 6.36 -1.58 20.98
N VAL A 239 5.31 -2.04 20.27
CA VAL A 239 4.90 -1.48 18.97
C VAL A 239 3.69 -0.58 19.16
N MET A 240 3.85 0.69 18.83
CA MET A 240 2.85 1.72 19.02
C MET A 240 2.53 2.41 17.69
N GLN A 241 1.37 3.03 17.63
CA GLN A 241 0.95 3.85 16.50
C GLN A 241 0.46 5.22 16.98
N LEU A 242 0.92 6.27 16.32
CA LEU A 242 0.31 7.59 16.43
C LEU A 242 -1.01 7.59 15.66
N THR A 243 -2.10 7.98 16.30
CA THR A 243 -3.43 8.06 15.68
C THR A 243 -4.06 9.42 15.92
N ALA A 244 -4.97 9.79 15.03
CA ALA A 244 -5.79 10.99 15.15
C ALA A 244 -7.25 10.67 14.90
N ILE A 245 -8.15 11.56 15.34
CA ILE A 245 -9.58 11.43 15.09
C ILE A 245 -9.97 12.43 14.02
N ARG A 246 -10.65 11.95 13.00
CA ARG A 246 -11.30 12.77 11.98
C ARG A 246 -12.82 12.76 12.21
N ARG A 247 -13.42 13.92 12.34
CA ARG A 247 -14.88 14.02 12.34
C ARG A 247 -15.39 13.74 10.92
N ILE A 248 -16.35 12.83 10.79
CA ILE A 248 -16.99 12.47 9.52
C ILE A 248 -18.31 13.23 9.39
N ASP A 249 -19.11 13.21 10.47
CA ASP A 249 -20.44 13.84 10.53
C ASP A 249 -20.80 14.16 11.98
N THR A 250 -22.00 14.69 12.22
CA THR A 250 -22.51 14.95 13.55
C THR A 250 -22.59 13.65 14.37
N GLY A 251 -21.70 13.50 15.36
CA GLY A 251 -21.62 12.30 16.20
C GLY A 251 -20.82 11.12 15.62
N ALA A 252 -20.36 11.19 14.38
CA ALA A 252 -19.53 10.16 13.75
C ALA A 252 -18.07 10.57 13.63
N TYR A 253 -17.16 9.68 14.02
CA TYR A 253 -15.71 9.90 13.97
C TYR A 253 -15.02 8.70 13.34
N ASP A 254 -13.92 8.97 12.66
CA ASP A 254 -13.01 7.99 12.08
C ASP A 254 -11.66 8.07 12.81
N VAL A 255 -11.11 6.93 13.19
CA VAL A 255 -9.75 6.87 13.75
C VAL A 255 -8.78 6.67 12.60
N VAL A 256 -7.92 7.66 12.39
CA VAL A 256 -6.97 7.71 11.29
C VAL A 256 -5.58 7.37 11.81
N GLY A 257 -4.94 6.36 11.20
CA GLY A 257 -3.60 5.94 11.56
C GLY A 257 -2.52 6.88 11.03
N GLY A 258 -1.43 6.94 11.76
CA GLY A 258 -0.19 7.60 11.40
C GLY A 258 0.99 6.67 11.62
N PRO A 259 2.23 7.19 11.75
CA PRO A 259 3.42 6.39 11.89
C PRO A 259 3.34 5.31 12.98
N ILE A 260 3.72 4.08 12.61
CA ILE A 260 3.96 2.97 13.54
C ILE A 260 5.44 3.02 13.94
N PHE A 261 5.72 2.81 15.22
CA PHE A 261 7.06 2.89 15.77
C PHE A 261 7.26 1.90 16.92
N LEU A 262 8.52 1.61 17.22
CA LEU A 262 8.93 0.92 18.43
C LEU A 262 9.22 1.97 19.51
N ALA A 263 8.54 1.86 20.64
CA ALA A 263 8.89 2.65 21.81
C ALA A 263 10.23 2.14 22.34
N ALA A 264 11.28 2.97 22.27
CA ALA A 264 12.55 2.69 22.86
C ALA A 264 12.49 3.08 24.36
N ASP A 265 12.90 2.15 25.21
CA ASP A 265 13.04 2.43 26.64
C ASP A 265 14.03 3.59 26.80
N GLY A 266 13.64 4.61 27.60
CA GLY A 266 14.43 5.79 27.87
C GLY A 266 15.54 5.50 28.88
#